data_0ab1a271678ba2a7f9f065ba0e0694af
#
_entry.id   0ab1a271678ba2a7f9f065ba0e0694af
#
_cell.length_a   1.000
_cell.length_b   1.000
_cell.length_c   1.000
_cell.angle_alpha   90.00
_cell.angle_beta   90.00
_cell.angle_gamma   90.00
#
_symmetry.space_group_name_H-M   'P 1'
#
loop_
_entity.id
_entity.type
_entity.pdbx_description
1 polymer ?
#
loop_
_entity_poly.entity_id
_entity_poly.type
_entity_poly.pdbx_seq_one_letter_code
_entity_poly.pdbx_strand_id
1 'polypeptide(L)'
;PSQESQAAPQAQSGLKPAPQMQAKKTPPTPPLVRPDVKHMIAISSGKGGVGKSTVSFNLAIALKDLGYKVGLLDADIYGPSQPRLSGLTGIDFSNSKPDTNENGKIIPPQAHGLKIMSMGFLVGEESPLIWRGPMVQSAIVQLFRDVDWDGLDYLIIDMPPGTGDAQLTLAQKMPPDSAIIVSTPQDLALI
;
A
#
# COMPACT_ATOMS: atom_id res chain seq x y z
N PRO A 1 60.76 54.46 16.68
CA PRO A 1 59.93 54.31 15.51
C PRO A 1 58.79 53.30 15.77
N SER A 2 57.64 53.91 15.90
CA SER A 2 56.38 53.25 16.26
C SER A 2 55.75 52.63 15.03
N GLN A 3 55.32 51.36 15.09
CA GLN A 3 54.47 50.76 14.07
C GLN A 3 53.05 50.75 14.57
N GLU A 4 52.19 51.51 13.88
CA GLU A 4 50.75 51.49 14.00
C GLU A 4 50.21 50.20 13.39
N SER A 5 49.50 49.46 14.20
CA SER A 5 48.73 48.28 13.78
C SER A 5 47.37 48.74 13.28
N GLN A 6 47.10 48.67 11.99
CA GLN A 6 45.78 48.90 11.38
C GLN A 6 44.89 47.72 11.62
N ALA A 7 43.81 47.91 12.36
CA ALA A 7 42.71 46.95 12.53
C ALA A 7 41.85 46.88 11.27
N ALA A 8 41.65 45.68 10.74
CA ALA A 8 40.73 45.45 9.63
C ALA A 8 39.24 45.49 10.08
N PRO A 9 38.32 45.98 9.27
CA PRO A 9 36.90 46.05 9.61
C PRO A 9 36.24 44.66 9.56
N GLN A 10 35.59 44.26 10.64
CA GLN A 10 34.76 43.06 10.71
C GLN A 10 33.46 43.29 9.91
N ALA A 11 33.29 42.52 8.82
CA ALA A 11 32.04 42.46 8.07
C ALA A 11 31.00 41.66 8.85
N GLN A 12 29.98 42.38 9.35
CA GLN A 12 28.79 41.75 9.93
C GLN A 12 27.92 41.15 8.81
N SER A 13 27.97 39.84 8.67
CA SER A 13 27.09 39.11 7.75
C SER A 13 25.67 39.04 8.35
N GLY A 14 24.84 39.97 7.98
CA GLY A 14 23.39 39.98 8.29
C GLY A 14 22.65 38.93 7.43
N LEU A 15 22.78 37.66 7.74
CA LEU A 15 21.89 36.64 7.20
C LEU A 15 20.53 36.72 7.87
N LYS A 16 19.53 37.25 7.14
CA LYS A 16 18.13 37.18 7.56
C LYS A 16 17.73 35.69 7.64
N PRO A 17 17.08 35.26 8.75
CA PRO A 17 16.57 33.90 8.84
C PRO A 17 15.55 33.66 7.73
N ALA A 18 15.66 32.53 7.05
CA ALA A 18 14.72 32.11 6.03
C ALA A 18 13.31 31.99 6.61
N PRO A 19 12.25 32.35 5.85
CA PRO A 19 10.89 32.20 6.32
C PRO A 19 10.61 30.74 6.68
N GLN A 20 10.28 30.47 7.92
CA GLN A 20 9.78 29.17 8.33
C GLN A 20 8.44 28.95 7.65
N MET A 21 8.42 28.09 6.62
CA MET A 21 7.18 27.59 6.05
C MET A 21 6.44 26.79 7.14
N GLN A 22 5.44 27.41 7.74
CA GLN A 22 4.50 26.70 8.59
C GLN A 22 3.80 25.65 7.72
N ALA A 23 4.11 24.38 7.97
CA ALA A 23 3.39 23.26 7.36
C ALA A 23 1.90 23.45 7.70
N LYS A 24 1.07 23.77 6.70
CA LYS A 24 -0.38 23.75 6.86
C LYS A 24 -0.75 22.36 7.36
N LYS A 25 -1.21 22.28 8.61
CA LYS A 25 -1.82 21.05 9.14
C LYS A 25 -3.03 20.75 8.26
N THR A 26 -2.87 19.79 7.35
CA THR A 26 -4.00 19.21 6.63
C THR A 26 -4.95 18.63 7.68
N PRO A 27 -6.26 18.95 7.62
CA PRO A 27 -7.19 18.34 8.56
C PRO A 27 -7.09 16.81 8.45
N PRO A 28 -7.21 16.07 9.56
CA PRO A 28 -7.15 14.63 9.53
C PRO A 28 -8.20 14.11 8.56
N THR A 29 -7.76 13.34 7.58
CA THR A 29 -8.66 12.66 6.65
C THR A 29 -9.62 11.80 7.49
N PRO A 30 -10.94 11.90 7.29
CA PRO A 30 -11.86 11.07 8.05
C PRO A 30 -11.47 9.59 7.89
N PRO A 31 -11.62 8.77 8.95
CA PRO A 31 -11.31 7.36 8.87
C PRO A 31 -12.12 6.74 7.73
N LEU A 32 -11.46 5.88 6.94
CA LEU A 32 -12.15 5.14 5.90
C LEU A 32 -13.24 4.28 6.53
N VAL A 33 -14.40 4.32 5.92
CA VAL A 33 -15.46 3.38 6.28
C VAL A 33 -14.94 1.99 5.95
N ARG A 34 -14.77 1.18 6.99
CA ARG A 34 -14.36 -0.23 6.86
C ARG A 34 -15.41 -0.97 6.02
N PRO A 35 -15.03 -1.76 5.02
CA PRO A 35 -15.97 -2.62 4.33
C PRO A 35 -16.61 -3.61 5.30
N ASP A 36 -17.79 -4.15 4.94
CA ASP A 36 -18.49 -5.18 5.74
C ASP A 36 -17.74 -6.53 5.63
N VAL A 37 -16.63 -6.59 6.35
CA VAL A 37 -15.74 -7.75 6.45
C VAL A 37 -15.56 -8.06 7.93
N LYS A 38 -15.71 -9.33 8.32
CA LYS A 38 -15.59 -9.72 9.73
C LYS A 38 -14.17 -9.54 10.25
N HIS A 39 -13.17 -10.02 9.50
CA HIS A 39 -11.77 -9.99 9.89
C HIS A 39 -10.87 -9.51 8.76
N MET A 40 -9.93 -8.63 9.07
CA MET A 40 -8.89 -8.16 8.15
C MET A 40 -7.51 -8.55 8.67
N ILE A 41 -6.73 -9.20 7.82
CA ILE A 41 -5.37 -9.67 8.16
C ILE A 41 -4.38 -9.05 7.19
N ALA A 42 -3.45 -8.24 7.71
CA ALA A 42 -2.37 -7.68 6.92
C ALA A 42 -1.20 -8.67 6.88
N ILE A 43 -0.66 -8.92 5.67
CA ILE A 43 0.56 -9.71 5.50
C ILE A 43 1.67 -8.74 5.09
N SER A 44 2.70 -8.65 5.91
CA SER A 44 3.79 -7.68 5.75
C SER A 44 5.16 -8.36 5.76
N SER A 45 6.18 -7.66 5.28
CA SER A 45 7.57 -8.11 5.35
C SER A 45 8.51 -6.91 5.37
N GLY A 46 9.61 -7.03 6.09
CA GLY A 46 10.67 -6.00 6.12
C GLY A 46 11.41 -5.87 4.79
N LYS A 47 11.46 -6.94 4.00
CA LYS A 47 12.14 -7.00 2.69
C LYS A 47 11.28 -7.64 1.60
N GLY A 48 11.58 -7.29 0.36
CA GLY A 48 11.05 -7.99 -0.81
C GLY A 48 11.67 -9.39 -0.99
N GLY A 49 10.93 -10.26 -1.66
CA GLY A 49 11.43 -11.61 -2.04
C GLY A 49 11.43 -12.67 -0.94
N VAL A 50 10.89 -12.40 0.25
CA VAL A 50 10.81 -13.36 1.35
C VAL A 50 9.61 -14.33 1.25
N GLY A 51 8.79 -14.21 0.22
CA GLY A 51 7.61 -15.05 0.03
C GLY A 51 6.31 -14.48 0.59
N LYS A 52 6.25 -13.19 0.93
CA LYS A 52 5.06 -12.51 1.47
C LYS A 52 3.79 -12.81 0.66
N SER A 53 3.80 -12.53 -0.64
CA SER A 53 2.63 -12.70 -1.52
C SER A 53 2.23 -14.18 -1.69
N THR A 54 3.20 -15.09 -1.65
CA THR A 54 2.94 -16.53 -1.64
C THR A 54 2.23 -16.95 -0.35
N VAL A 55 2.66 -16.43 0.80
CA VAL A 55 1.99 -16.68 2.08
C VAL A 55 0.58 -16.10 2.07
N SER A 56 0.41 -14.86 1.57
CA SER A 56 -0.90 -14.21 1.45
C SER A 56 -1.87 -15.05 0.63
N PHE A 57 -1.46 -15.52 -0.54
CA PHE A 57 -2.28 -16.32 -1.43
C PHE A 57 -2.64 -17.68 -0.80
N ASN A 58 -1.65 -18.41 -0.28
CA ASN A 58 -1.89 -19.73 0.31
C ASN A 58 -2.74 -19.65 1.58
N LEU A 59 -2.59 -18.60 2.40
CA LEU A 59 -3.45 -18.37 3.56
C LEU A 59 -4.90 -18.13 3.11
N ALA A 60 -5.10 -17.33 2.07
CA ALA A 60 -6.44 -17.08 1.54
C ALA A 60 -7.09 -18.37 1.02
N ILE A 61 -6.33 -19.22 0.31
CA ILE A 61 -6.80 -20.55 -0.15
C ILE A 61 -7.15 -21.43 1.04
N ALA A 62 -6.26 -21.53 2.04
CA ALA A 62 -6.49 -22.37 3.22
C ALA A 62 -7.75 -21.97 3.99
N LEU A 63 -7.97 -20.68 4.19
CA LEU A 63 -9.19 -20.17 4.83
C LEU A 63 -10.43 -20.50 4.01
N LYS A 64 -10.36 -20.33 2.69
CA LYS A 64 -11.45 -20.68 1.76
C LYS A 64 -11.74 -22.18 1.81
N ASP A 65 -10.72 -23.04 1.88
CA ASP A 65 -10.89 -24.50 1.96
C ASP A 65 -11.50 -24.94 3.30
N LEU A 66 -11.35 -24.12 4.35
CA LEU A 66 -12.07 -24.27 5.63
C LEU A 66 -13.53 -23.78 5.56
N GLY A 67 -14.00 -23.32 4.41
CA GLY A 67 -15.39 -22.91 4.18
C GLY A 67 -15.68 -21.41 4.40
N TYR A 68 -14.65 -20.58 4.63
CA TYR A 68 -14.83 -19.14 4.80
C TYR A 68 -14.95 -18.43 3.45
N LYS A 69 -15.67 -17.29 3.43
CA LYS A 69 -15.68 -16.35 2.31
C LYS A 69 -14.49 -15.43 2.43
N VAL A 70 -13.57 -15.49 1.46
CA VAL A 70 -12.28 -14.81 1.56
C VAL A 70 -12.04 -13.89 0.36
N GLY A 71 -11.55 -12.68 0.66
CA GLY A 71 -11.01 -11.73 -0.30
C GLY A 71 -9.50 -11.56 -0.13
N LEU A 72 -8.85 -11.17 -1.21
CA LEU A 72 -7.41 -10.88 -1.25
C LEU A 72 -7.18 -9.54 -1.96
N LEU A 73 -6.63 -8.57 -1.24
CA LEU A 73 -6.21 -7.27 -1.78
C LEU A 73 -4.69 -7.23 -1.88
N ASP A 74 -4.18 -7.15 -3.11
CA ASP A 74 -2.77 -6.91 -3.38
C ASP A 74 -2.49 -5.40 -3.44
N ALA A 75 -1.85 -4.89 -2.42
CA ALA A 75 -1.48 -3.48 -2.26
C ALA A 75 -0.04 -3.17 -2.72
N ASP A 76 0.69 -4.14 -3.28
CA ASP A 76 2.06 -3.96 -3.77
C ASP A 76 2.07 -3.49 -5.23
N ILE A 77 2.13 -2.17 -5.44
CA ILE A 77 2.15 -1.60 -6.78
C ILE A 77 3.45 -1.83 -7.54
N TYR A 78 4.58 -1.95 -6.82
CA TYR A 78 5.89 -2.08 -7.44
C TYR A 78 6.22 -3.51 -7.85
N GLY A 79 5.51 -4.48 -7.28
CA GLY A 79 5.69 -5.88 -7.57
C GLY A 79 4.39 -6.69 -7.40
N PRO A 80 3.29 -6.29 -8.10
CA PRO A 80 2.01 -6.96 -7.93
C PRO A 80 2.14 -8.43 -8.35
N SER A 81 2.00 -9.31 -7.40
CA SER A 81 2.23 -10.75 -7.59
C SER A 81 0.95 -11.56 -7.67
N GLN A 82 -0.14 -11.06 -7.11
CA GLN A 82 -1.39 -11.82 -7.00
C GLN A 82 -2.05 -12.11 -8.36
N PRO A 83 -1.99 -11.25 -9.39
CA PRO A 83 -2.49 -11.61 -10.71
C PRO A 83 -1.84 -12.87 -11.27
N ARG A 84 -0.52 -13.00 -11.10
CA ARG A 84 0.23 -14.19 -11.57
C ARG A 84 -0.04 -15.42 -10.70
N LEU A 85 -0.05 -15.27 -9.37
CA LEU A 85 -0.30 -16.39 -8.44
C LEU A 85 -1.71 -16.95 -8.60
N SER A 86 -2.69 -16.11 -8.86
CA SER A 86 -4.09 -16.52 -9.03
C SER A 86 -4.48 -16.95 -10.44
N GLY A 87 -3.58 -16.77 -11.42
CA GLY A 87 -3.90 -17.04 -12.84
C GLY A 87 -4.77 -15.95 -13.50
N LEU A 88 -4.96 -14.80 -12.85
CA LEU A 88 -5.72 -13.65 -13.38
C LEU A 88 -4.83 -12.70 -14.20
N THR A 89 -3.94 -13.23 -15.00
CA THR A 89 -3.11 -12.47 -15.94
C THR A 89 -3.96 -11.92 -17.08
N GLY A 90 -3.65 -10.72 -17.57
CA GLY A 90 -4.36 -10.09 -18.68
C GLY A 90 -5.58 -9.26 -18.27
N ILE A 91 -5.91 -9.16 -17.00
CA ILE A 91 -6.89 -8.18 -16.52
C ILE A 91 -6.22 -6.81 -16.49
N ASP A 92 -6.82 -5.86 -17.20
CA ASP A 92 -6.33 -4.48 -17.32
C ASP A 92 -7.49 -3.50 -17.23
N PHE A 93 -7.65 -2.92 -16.05
CA PHE A 93 -8.65 -1.87 -15.80
C PHE A 93 -8.19 -0.47 -16.20
N SER A 94 -6.96 -0.32 -16.71
CA SER A 94 -6.52 0.94 -17.31
C SER A 94 -7.16 1.15 -18.70
N ASN A 95 -7.43 0.06 -19.41
CA ASN A 95 -8.00 0.05 -20.76
C ASN A 95 -9.47 -0.38 -20.79
N SER A 96 -9.96 -1.05 -19.76
CA SER A 96 -11.37 -1.48 -19.65
C SER A 96 -11.95 -1.10 -18.30
N LYS A 97 -13.16 -0.57 -18.27
CA LYS A 97 -13.83 -0.30 -16.98
C LYS A 97 -14.21 -1.62 -16.32
N PRO A 98 -13.91 -1.77 -15.00
CA PRO A 98 -14.41 -2.92 -14.26
C PRO A 98 -15.94 -2.87 -14.16
N ASP A 99 -16.56 -4.05 -14.06
CA ASP A 99 -17.97 -4.16 -13.76
C ASP A 99 -18.27 -3.64 -12.36
N THR A 100 -19.45 -3.05 -12.18
CA THR A 100 -19.91 -2.55 -10.89
C THR A 100 -21.23 -3.17 -10.50
N ASN A 101 -21.45 -3.34 -9.19
CA ASN A 101 -22.72 -3.78 -8.65
C ASN A 101 -23.74 -2.61 -8.60
N GLU A 102 -24.98 -2.90 -8.14
CA GLU A 102 -26.07 -1.93 -8.03
C GLU A 102 -25.73 -0.73 -7.12
N ASN A 103 -24.79 -0.91 -6.18
CA ASN A 103 -24.32 0.14 -5.27
C ASN A 103 -23.13 0.92 -5.86
N GLY A 104 -22.73 0.66 -7.10
CA GLY A 104 -21.63 1.31 -7.76
C GLY A 104 -20.23 0.83 -7.29
N LYS A 105 -20.17 -0.25 -6.50
CA LYS A 105 -18.89 -0.85 -6.10
C LYS A 105 -18.34 -1.75 -7.19
N ILE A 106 -17.03 -1.74 -7.36
CA ILE A 106 -16.30 -2.58 -8.31
C ILE A 106 -16.49 -4.05 -7.93
N ILE A 107 -16.95 -4.87 -8.87
CA ILE A 107 -17.00 -6.32 -8.70
C ILE A 107 -15.59 -6.86 -8.89
N PRO A 108 -14.95 -7.43 -7.84
CA PRO A 108 -13.60 -7.94 -7.97
C PRO A 108 -13.56 -9.23 -8.81
N PRO A 109 -12.53 -9.40 -9.64
CA PRO A 109 -12.29 -10.67 -10.31
C PRO A 109 -12.24 -11.84 -9.31
N GLN A 110 -12.61 -13.02 -9.78
CA GLN A 110 -12.64 -14.20 -8.94
C GLN A 110 -11.75 -15.31 -9.53
N ALA A 111 -10.93 -15.91 -8.68
CA ALA A 111 -10.18 -17.11 -8.99
C ALA A 111 -10.08 -18.00 -7.75
N HIS A 112 -10.08 -19.30 -7.94
CA HIS A 112 -9.99 -20.29 -6.86
C HIS A 112 -11.05 -20.13 -5.75
N GLY A 113 -12.19 -19.47 -6.04
CA GLY A 113 -13.22 -19.18 -5.06
C GLY A 113 -12.91 -17.97 -4.15
N LEU A 114 -11.90 -17.18 -4.48
CA LEU A 114 -11.52 -15.94 -3.79
C LEU A 114 -12.00 -14.73 -4.61
N LYS A 115 -12.42 -13.65 -3.93
CA LYS A 115 -12.51 -12.31 -4.51
C LYS A 115 -11.11 -11.70 -4.51
N ILE A 116 -10.54 -11.32 -5.65
CA ILE A 116 -9.17 -10.83 -5.75
C ILE A 116 -9.16 -9.46 -6.41
N MET A 117 -8.49 -8.49 -5.77
CA MET A 117 -8.20 -7.21 -6.38
C MET A 117 -6.71 -6.91 -6.22
N SER A 118 -6.09 -6.40 -7.27
CA SER A 118 -4.68 -6.05 -7.28
C SER A 118 -4.45 -4.68 -7.87
N MET A 119 -3.47 -3.97 -7.31
CA MET A 119 -2.91 -2.78 -7.93
C MET A 119 -2.41 -3.06 -9.35
N GLY A 120 -1.97 -4.30 -9.62
CA GLY A 120 -1.55 -4.73 -10.95
C GLY A 120 -2.65 -4.66 -12.02
N PHE A 121 -3.92 -4.74 -11.64
CA PHE A 121 -5.03 -4.58 -12.60
C PHE A 121 -5.28 -3.13 -13.02
N LEU A 122 -4.79 -2.15 -12.24
CA LEU A 122 -4.90 -0.73 -12.55
C LEU A 122 -3.72 -0.20 -13.36
N VAL A 123 -2.62 -0.94 -13.36
CA VAL A 123 -1.38 -0.58 -14.04
C VAL A 123 -1.22 -1.54 -15.20
N GLY A 124 -1.66 -1.15 -16.39
CA GLY A 124 -1.42 -1.98 -17.59
C GLY A 124 0.07 -2.27 -17.75
N GLU A 125 0.42 -3.46 -18.19
CA GLU A 125 1.82 -3.90 -18.35
C GLU A 125 2.67 -2.95 -19.23
N GLU A 126 2.03 -2.15 -20.08
CA GLU A 126 2.67 -1.20 -21.00
C GLU A 126 2.57 0.27 -20.54
N SER A 127 2.00 0.55 -19.38
CA SER A 127 1.72 1.94 -18.98
C SER A 127 2.93 2.53 -18.22
N PRO A 128 3.66 3.51 -18.79
CA PRO A 128 4.80 4.16 -18.12
C PRO A 128 4.35 5.17 -17.06
N LEU A 129 3.29 4.90 -16.34
CA LEU A 129 2.82 5.80 -15.27
C LEU A 129 3.84 5.83 -14.15
N ILE A 130 4.48 6.97 -13.97
CA ILE A 130 5.34 7.21 -12.81
C ILE A 130 4.43 7.38 -11.59
N TRP A 131 4.20 6.29 -10.88
CA TRP A 131 3.44 6.31 -9.65
C TRP A 131 4.24 6.99 -8.54
N ARG A 132 3.79 8.15 -8.10
CA ARG A 132 4.36 8.83 -6.94
C ARG A 132 3.69 8.33 -5.66
N GLY A 133 4.44 8.25 -4.56
CA GLY A 133 3.96 7.70 -3.30
C GLY A 133 2.54 8.11 -2.88
N PRO A 134 2.16 9.41 -2.90
CA PRO A 134 0.79 9.83 -2.57
C PRO A 134 -0.30 9.30 -3.51
N MET A 135 0.02 9.11 -4.80
CA MET A 135 -0.92 8.55 -5.78
C MET A 135 -1.16 7.06 -5.52
N VAL A 136 -0.09 6.32 -5.22
CA VAL A 136 -0.15 4.90 -4.84
C VAL A 136 -1.06 4.71 -3.64
N GLN A 137 -0.82 5.47 -2.57
CA GLN A 137 -1.62 5.40 -1.35
C GLN A 137 -3.10 5.70 -1.62
N SER A 138 -3.38 6.71 -2.45
CA SER A 138 -4.75 7.07 -2.82
C SER A 138 -5.43 5.95 -3.61
N ALA A 139 -4.73 5.31 -4.54
CA ALA A 139 -5.27 4.22 -5.34
C ALA A 139 -5.56 2.97 -4.49
N ILE A 140 -4.64 2.59 -3.57
CA ILE A 140 -4.88 1.46 -2.65
C ILE A 140 -6.10 1.72 -1.76
N VAL A 141 -6.17 2.93 -1.20
CA VAL A 141 -7.32 3.35 -0.39
C VAL A 141 -8.61 3.30 -1.18
N GLN A 142 -8.56 3.70 -2.45
CA GLN A 142 -9.70 3.62 -3.36
C GLN A 142 -10.11 2.17 -3.61
N LEU A 143 -9.19 1.25 -3.90
CA LEU A 143 -9.50 -0.16 -4.06
C LEU A 143 -10.09 -0.77 -2.79
N PHE A 144 -9.60 -0.38 -1.63
CA PHE A 144 -10.15 -0.83 -0.35
C PHE A 144 -11.60 -0.39 -0.15
N ARG A 145 -11.94 0.84 -0.55
CA ARG A 145 -13.26 1.44 -0.36
C ARG A 145 -14.26 1.06 -1.43
N ASP A 146 -13.83 1.09 -2.71
CA ASP A 146 -14.72 1.08 -3.87
C ASP A 146 -14.94 -0.34 -4.43
N VAL A 147 -14.19 -1.33 -3.96
CA VAL A 147 -14.39 -2.75 -4.32
C VAL A 147 -15.47 -3.38 -3.44
N ASP A 148 -16.24 -4.28 -4.01
CA ASP A 148 -17.26 -5.05 -3.32
C ASP A 148 -16.64 -6.20 -2.48
N TRP A 149 -16.25 -5.84 -1.27
CA TRP A 149 -15.77 -6.79 -0.25
C TRP A 149 -16.89 -7.29 0.67
N ASP A 150 -18.12 -6.84 0.45
CA ASP A 150 -19.20 -7.08 1.39
C ASP A 150 -19.49 -8.58 1.56
N GLY A 151 -19.81 -8.95 2.80
CA GLY A 151 -20.17 -10.31 3.19
C GLY A 151 -18.98 -11.29 3.27
N LEU A 152 -17.73 -10.80 3.27
CA LEU A 152 -16.55 -11.65 3.50
C LEU A 152 -16.36 -11.95 4.99
N ASP A 153 -15.89 -13.17 5.27
CA ASP A 153 -15.41 -13.53 6.60
C ASP A 153 -13.99 -12.99 6.82
N TYR A 154 -13.13 -13.06 5.79
CA TYR A 154 -11.75 -12.59 5.85
C TYR A 154 -11.38 -11.75 4.62
N LEU A 155 -10.67 -10.65 4.85
CA LEU A 155 -9.95 -9.92 3.83
C LEU A 155 -8.45 -9.99 4.14
N ILE A 156 -7.70 -10.66 3.30
CA ILE A 156 -6.23 -10.70 3.37
C ILE A 156 -5.70 -9.50 2.59
N ILE A 157 -4.83 -8.72 3.23
CA ILE A 157 -4.20 -7.54 2.63
C ILE A 157 -2.72 -7.84 2.45
N ASP A 158 -2.29 -8.07 1.21
CA ASP A 158 -0.89 -8.26 0.84
C ASP A 158 -0.22 -6.89 0.74
N MET A 159 0.50 -6.50 1.80
CA MET A 159 1.09 -5.17 1.95
C MET A 159 2.33 -5.00 1.07
N PRO A 160 2.69 -3.79 0.63
CA PRO A 160 3.99 -3.56 0.00
C PRO A 160 5.14 -3.96 0.93
N PRO A 161 6.31 -4.37 0.42
CA PRO A 161 7.46 -4.70 1.25
C PRO A 161 8.09 -3.45 1.89
N GLY A 162 8.82 -3.64 2.99
CA GLY A 162 9.56 -2.57 3.67
C GLY A 162 8.91 -2.15 5.00
N THR A 163 9.45 -1.09 5.60
CA THR A 163 9.04 -0.54 6.91
C THR A 163 8.75 0.96 6.84
N GLY A 164 8.54 1.49 5.63
CA GLY A 164 8.43 2.91 5.38
C GLY A 164 7.05 3.52 5.65
N ASP A 165 6.96 4.84 5.45
CA ASP A 165 5.75 5.64 5.66
C ASP A 165 4.52 5.14 4.89
N ALA A 166 4.73 4.49 3.75
CA ALA A 166 3.65 3.93 2.95
C ALA A 166 2.88 2.85 3.70
N GLN A 167 3.59 1.93 4.38
CA GLN A 167 2.98 0.87 5.17
C GLN A 167 2.26 1.42 6.39
N LEU A 168 2.89 2.36 7.12
CA LEU A 168 2.27 3.02 8.25
C LEU A 168 0.98 3.74 7.83
N THR A 169 1.04 4.47 6.73
CA THR A 169 -0.14 5.18 6.19
C THR A 169 -1.26 4.22 5.81
N LEU A 170 -0.93 3.09 5.16
CA LEU A 170 -1.91 2.08 4.80
C LEU A 170 -2.51 1.42 6.04
N ALA A 171 -1.70 1.03 7.01
CA ALA A 171 -2.17 0.45 8.26
C ALA A 171 -3.08 1.41 9.06
N GLN A 172 -2.80 2.71 9.02
CA GLN A 172 -3.65 3.73 9.65
C GLN A 172 -4.98 3.94 8.92
N LYS A 173 -4.95 3.89 7.58
CA LYS A 173 -6.15 4.09 6.75
C LYS A 173 -7.01 2.84 6.62
N MET A 174 -6.40 1.68 6.67
CA MET A 174 -7.04 0.36 6.58
C MET A 174 -6.64 -0.48 7.80
N PRO A 175 -7.11 -0.12 9.02
CA PRO A 175 -6.66 -0.77 10.24
C PRO A 175 -7.02 -2.26 10.21
N PRO A 176 -6.02 -3.17 10.15
CA PRO A 176 -6.27 -4.60 10.19
C PRO A 176 -6.56 -5.06 11.63
N ASP A 177 -7.30 -6.15 11.77
CA ASP A 177 -7.54 -6.77 13.08
C ASP A 177 -6.30 -7.52 13.58
N SER A 178 -5.47 -8.00 12.63
CA SER A 178 -4.22 -8.70 12.92
C SER A 178 -3.22 -8.54 11.78
N ALA A 179 -1.95 -8.82 12.07
CA ALA A 179 -0.87 -8.79 11.09
C ALA A 179 0.01 -10.04 11.21
N ILE A 180 0.47 -10.52 10.05
CA ILE A 180 1.46 -11.59 9.93
C ILE A 180 2.71 -10.99 9.30
N ILE A 181 3.85 -11.14 9.95
CA ILE A 181 5.15 -10.71 9.44
C ILE A 181 5.87 -11.91 8.84
N VAL A 182 6.14 -11.82 7.54
CA VAL A 182 6.88 -12.85 6.80
C VAL A 182 8.35 -12.46 6.73
N SER A 183 9.23 -13.36 7.15
CA SER A 183 10.68 -13.20 7.09
C SER A 183 11.34 -14.53 6.76
N THR A 184 12.61 -14.48 6.34
CA THR A 184 13.45 -15.68 6.15
C THR A 184 14.61 -15.64 7.14
N PRO A 185 15.19 -16.79 7.54
CA PRO A 185 16.27 -16.87 8.50
C PRO A 185 17.65 -16.44 7.94
N GLN A 186 17.66 -15.70 6.85
CA GLN A 186 18.89 -15.17 6.25
C GLN A 186 19.28 -13.86 6.94
N ASP A 187 20.55 -13.65 7.20
CA ASP A 187 21.08 -12.46 7.90
C ASP A 187 20.60 -11.15 7.29
N LEU A 188 20.53 -11.08 5.97
CA LEU A 188 20.03 -9.90 5.25
C LEU A 188 18.50 -9.66 5.40
N ALA A 189 17.75 -10.62 5.91
CA ALA A 189 16.31 -10.47 6.16
C ALA A 189 16.01 -10.11 7.62
N LEU A 190 17.02 -10.16 8.50
CA LEU A 190 16.92 -9.87 9.93
C LEU A 190 17.36 -8.44 10.27
N ILE A 191 17.90 -7.70 9.31
CA ILE A 191 18.30 -6.31 9.40
C ILE A 191 17.14 -5.47 8.82
#